data_30f0ddb96784677708d4295696db276e
#
_entry.id   30f0ddb96784677708d4295696db276e
#
_cell.length_a   1.000
_cell.length_b   1.000
_cell.length_c   1.000
_cell.angle_alpha   90.00
_cell.angle_beta   90.00
_cell.angle_gamma   90.00
#
_symmetry.space_group_name_H-M   'P 1'
#
loop_
_entity.id
_entity.type
_entity.pdbx_description
1 polymer ?
#
loop_
_entity_poly.entity_id
_entity_poly.type
_entity_poly.pdbx_seq_one_letter_code
_entity_poly.pdbx_strand_id
1 'polypeptide(L)'
;MTQETFRNTVFILRDEMFRFAKRFVMSSDEAEDVVQDLMIKFWQKKEELSTLGNLKSYALKAVRNECLNRLKHHDVKLGFADLQLHRSELYSMEVNNLKEHIINFINHLPEKQKMVIHLKDVEEYEVSEISEIMEIEENAVRVNLMRARQKVKEQISQLMSYEQRQISK
;
A
#
# COMPACT_ATOMS: atom_id res chain seq x y z
N MET A 1 22.42 16.00 11.09
CA MET A 1 21.38 15.40 11.97
C MET A 1 22.02 14.47 12.99
N THR A 2 21.75 14.62 14.28
CA THR A 2 22.25 13.73 15.33
C THR A 2 21.50 12.38 15.32
N GLN A 3 22.05 11.38 16.02
CA GLN A 3 21.37 10.08 16.17
C GLN A 3 20.00 10.22 16.87
N GLU A 4 19.93 11.05 17.89
CA GLU A 4 18.69 11.31 18.62
C GLU A 4 17.64 12.00 17.74
N THR A 5 18.03 13.02 16.97
CA THR A 5 17.15 13.68 16.01
C THR A 5 16.64 12.71 14.96
N PHE A 6 17.51 11.86 14.40
CA PHE A 6 17.12 10.83 13.43
C PHE A 6 16.07 9.87 14.02
N ARG A 7 16.30 9.41 15.25
CA ARG A 7 15.36 8.53 15.96
C ARG A 7 13.98 9.19 16.12
N ASN A 8 13.95 10.46 16.50
CA ASN A 8 12.72 11.19 16.80
C ASN A 8 11.99 11.72 15.56
N THR A 9 12.62 11.72 14.39
CA THR A 9 12.03 12.26 13.14
C THR A 9 11.86 11.20 12.06
N VAL A 10 12.90 10.43 11.77
CA VAL A 10 12.90 9.44 10.68
C VAL A 10 12.43 8.08 11.17
N PHE A 11 12.98 7.62 12.30
CA PHE A 11 12.71 6.25 12.78
C PHE A 11 11.26 6.06 13.23
N ILE A 12 10.60 7.11 13.70
CA ILE A 12 9.15 7.06 14.05
C ILE A 12 8.25 6.75 12.85
N LEU A 13 8.73 6.99 11.61
CA LEU A 13 7.98 6.69 10.39
C LEU A 13 8.07 5.20 9.98
N ARG A 14 8.90 4.41 10.66
CA ARG A 14 9.17 3.01 10.32
C ARG A 14 7.90 2.16 10.19
N ASP A 15 7.01 2.26 11.15
CA ASP A 15 5.80 1.43 11.17
C ASP A 15 4.82 1.82 10.06
N GLU A 16 4.72 3.11 9.77
CA GLU A 16 3.90 3.61 8.66
C GLU A 16 4.49 3.20 7.30
N MET A 17 5.80 3.31 7.14
CA MET A 17 6.51 2.83 5.96
C MET A 17 6.30 1.33 5.75
N PHE A 18 6.33 0.54 6.83
CA PHE A 18 6.07 -0.90 6.78
C PHE A 18 4.64 -1.22 6.33
N ARG A 19 3.63 -0.58 6.93
CA ARG A 19 2.22 -0.78 6.52
C ARG A 19 2.03 -0.44 5.05
N PHE A 20 2.63 0.65 4.60
CA PHE A 20 2.55 1.08 3.20
C PHE A 20 3.28 0.10 2.27
N ALA A 21 4.52 -0.29 2.58
CA ALA A 21 5.27 -1.29 1.80
C ALA A 21 4.51 -2.60 1.67
N LYS A 22 3.92 -3.10 2.76
CA LYS A 22 3.16 -4.36 2.78
C LYS A 22 1.97 -4.36 1.81
N ARG A 23 1.37 -3.19 1.51
CA ARG A 23 0.31 -3.07 0.50
C ARG A 23 0.83 -3.27 -0.94
N PHE A 24 2.10 -2.96 -1.19
CA PHE A 24 2.72 -3.22 -2.49
C PHE A 24 3.13 -4.68 -2.66
N VAL A 25 3.98 -5.16 -1.74
CA VAL A 25 4.66 -6.44 -1.90
C VAL A 25 3.85 -7.62 -1.35
N MET A 26 2.80 -7.37 -0.58
CA MET A 26 1.89 -8.35 0.02
C MET A 26 2.59 -9.43 0.90
N SER A 27 3.87 -9.25 1.18
CA SER A 27 4.71 -10.07 2.05
C SER A 27 5.24 -9.22 3.21
N SER A 28 5.15 -9.75 4.43
CA SER A 28 5.69 -9.06 5.60
C SER A 28 7.21 -9.02 5.59
N ASP A 29 7.85 -10.10 5.16
CA ASP A 29 9.31 -10.22 5.11
C ASP A 29 9.89 -9.24 4.07
N GLU A 30 9.31 -9.21 2.88
CA GLU A 30 9.72 -8.25 1.84
C GLU A 30 9.47 -6.79 2.25
N ALA A 31 8.36 -6.51 2.94
CA ALA A 31 8.07 -5.17 3.44
C ALA A 31 9.09 -4.74 4.51
N GLU A 32 9.47 -5.65 5.41
CA GLU A 32 10.52 -5.40 6.40
C GLU A 32 11.86 -5.10 5.73
N ASP A 33 12.26 -5.88 4.72
CA ASP A 33 13.49 -5.68 3.96
C ASP A 33 13.50 -4.32 3.25
N VAL A 34 12.38 -3.93 2.62
CA VAL A 34 12.23 -2.60 2.01
C VAL A 34 12.48 -1.50 3.03
N VAL A 35 11.87 -1.60 4.21
CA VAL A 35 11.98 -0.58 5.24
C VAL A 35 13.39 -0.54 5.83
N GLN A 36 14.02 -1.69 6.09
CA GLN A 36 15.39 -1.75 6.58
C GLN A 36 16.37 -1.11 5.60
N ASP A 37 16.30 -1.46 4.31
CA ASP A 37 17.14 -0.88 3.26
C ASP A 37 16.99 0.65 3.19
N LEU A 38 15.74 1.13 3.28
CA LEU A 38 15.47 2.57 3.25
C LEU A 38 15.97 3.27 4.51
N MET A 39 15.85 2.66 5.70
CA MET A 39 16.40 3.22 6.94
C MET A 39 17.91 3.37 6.88
N ILE A 40 18.62 2.39 6.29
CA ILE A 40 20.08 2.48 6.07
C ILE A 40 20.39 3.63 5.11
N LYS A 41 19.69 3.72 3.97
CA LYS A 41 19.85 4.81 3.00
C LYS A 41 19.58 6.18 3.61
N PHE A 42 18.54 6.29 4.46
CA PHE A 42 18.19 7.52 5.15
C PHE A 42 19.24 7.93 6.18
N TRP A 43 19.77 6.96 6.92
CA TRP A 43 20.88 7.25 7.84
C TRP A 43 22.12 7.78 7.12
N GLN A 44 22.48 7.19 5.98
CA GLN A 44 23.59 7.66 5.15
C GLN A 44 23.38 9.09 4.62
N LYS A 45 22.12 9.47 4.34
CA LYS A 45 21.71 10.78 3.81
C LYS A 45 21.13 11.72 4.87
N LYS A 46 21.37 11.47 6.13
CA LYS A 46 20.74 12.18 7.25
C LYS A 46 20.89 13.71 7.21
N GLU A 47 21.98 14.21 6.64
CA GLU A 47 22.20 15.67 6.52
C GLU A 47 21.28 16.28 5.46
N GLU A 48 21.09 15.62 4.33
CA GLU A 48 20.13 16.02 3.30
C GLU A 48 18.69 16.00 3.84
N LEU A 49 18.35 14.94 4.59
CA LEU A 49 17.01 14.77 5.17
C LEU A 49 16.67 15.87 6.19
N SER A 50 17.67 16.42 6.87
CA SER A 50 17.45 17.50 7.84
C SER A 50 16.94 18.81 7.23
N THR A 51 17.10 18.98 5.92
CA THR A 51 16.68 20.18 5.18
C THR A 51 15.33 20.03 4.49
N LEU A 52 14.72 18.83 4.53
CA LEU A 52 13.43 18.55 3.87
C LEU A 52 12.27 19.16 4.66
N GLY A 53 11.38 19.87 3.94
CA GLY A 53 10.17 20.45 4.53
C GLY A 53 9.10 19.39 4.88
N ASN A 54 9.04 18.28 4.11
CA ASN A 54 8.08 17.19 4.34
C ASN A 54 8.78 15.81 4.28
N LEU A 55 9.38 15.44 5.41
CA LEU A 55 10.10 14.18 5.55
C LEU A 55 9.19 12.96 5.38
N LYS A 56 7.93 13.07 5.82
CA LYS A 56 6.95 11.99 5.75
C LYS A 56 6.60 11.64 4.31
N SER A 57 6.22 12.63 3.49
CA SER A 57 5.98 12.43 2.05
C SER A 57 7.21 11.88 1.34
N TYR A 58 8.40 12.37 1.67
CA TYR A 58 9.65 11.85 1.11
C TYR A 58 9.87 10.38 1.44
N ALA A 59 9.67 9.98 2.70
CA ALA A 59 9.83 8.61 3.14
C ALA A 59 8.88 7.65 2.42
N LEU A 60 7.59 8.00 2.32
CA LEU A 60 6.60 7.17 1.63
C LEU A 60 6.80 7.12 0.12
N LYS A 61 7.23 8.23 -0.50
CA LYS A 61 7.65 8.23 -1.90
C LYS A 61 8.83 7.28 -2.13
N ALA A 62 9.82 7.26 -1.22
CA ALA A 62 10.94 6.33 -1.29
C ALA A 62 10.48 4.87 -1.16
N VAL A 63 9.55 4.57 -0.24
CA VAL A 63 8.93 3.23 -0.11
C VAL A 63 8.24 2.83 -1.40
N ARG A 64 7.38 3.69 -1.95
CA ARG A 64 6.70 3.44 -3.22
C ARG A 64 7.70 3.08 -4.33
N ASN A 65 8.73 3.89 -4.51
CA ASN A 65 9.71 3.70 -5.58
C ASN A 65 10.51 2.41 -5.39
N GLU A 66 10.91 2.07 -4.16
CA GLU A 66 11.62 0.82 -3.85
C GLU A 66 10.72 -0.39 -4.11
N CYS A 67 9.46 -0.37 -3.67
CA CYS A 67 8.50 -1.45 -3.92
C CYS A 67 8.26 -1.65 -5.43
N LEU A 68 8.06 -0.56 -6.18
CA LEU A 68 7.87 -0.63 -7.63
C LEU A 68 9.09 -1.22 -8.35
N ASN A 69 10.30 -0.88 -7.92
CA ASN A 69 11.52 -1.47 -8.46
C ASN A 69 11.58 -2.98 -8.19
N ARG A 70 11.26 -3.42 -6.97
CA ARG A 70 11.24 -4.84 -6.62
C ARG A 70 10.19 -5.61 -7.42
N LEU A 71 8.97 -5.07 -7.55
CA LEU A 71 7.92 -5.70 -8.35
C LEU A 71 8.33 -5.86 -9.82
N LYS A 72 8.94 -4.85 -10.43
CA LYS A 72 9.47 -4.96 -11.81
C LYS A 72 10.54 -6.05 -11.95
N HIS A 73 11.40 -6.21 -10.95
CA HIS A 73 12.41 -7.27 -10.95
C HIS A 73 11.80 -8.66 -10.73
N HIS A 74 10.70 -8.78 -9.98
CA HIS A 74 9.95 -10.03 -9.82
C HIS A 74 9.24 -10.42 -11.11
N ASP A 75 8.56 -9.49 -11.79
CA ASP A 75 7.86 -9.75 -13.06
C ASP A 75 8.81 -10.24 -14.17
N VAL A 76 10.06 -9.81 -14.14
CA VAL A 76 11.11 -10.30 -15.06
C VAL A 76 11.55 -11.75 -14.73
N LYS A 77 11.43 -12.17 -13.46
CA LYS A 77 11.84 -13.53 -13.01
C LYS A 77 10.72 -14.55 -13.07
N LEU A 78 9.48 -14.13 -12.85
CA LEU A 78 8.29 -14.98 -12.91
C LEU A 78 7.52 -14.61 -14.18
N GLY A 79 7.63 -15.41 -15.22
CA GLY A 79 6.82 -15.27 -16.42
C GLY A 79 5.32 -15.19 -16.06
N PHE A 80 4.51 -14.57 -16.93
CA PHE A 80 3.08 -14.23 -16.83
C PHE A 80 2.11 -15.27 -16.21
N ALA A 81 2.58 -16.45 -15.82
CA ALA A 81 1.77 -17.56 -15.31
C ALA A 81 1.28 -17.36 -13.85
N ASP A 82 1.98 -16.58 -13.03
CA ASP A 82 1.69 -16.50 -11.59
C ASP A 82 0.63 -15.45 -11.20
N LEU A 83 0.36 -14.51 -12.08
CA LEU A 83 -0.69 -13.48 -11.87
C LEU A 83 -2.13 -14.04 -11.88
N GLN A 84 -2.34 -15.21 -12.47
CA GLN A 84 -3.65 -15.88 -12.49
C GLN A 84 -3.90 -16.78 -11.28
N LEU A 85 -2.87 -17.33 -10.66
CA LEU A 85 -3.00 -18.24 -9.50
C LEU A 85 -3.51 -17.53 -8.25
N HIS A 86 -3.12 -16.27 -8.03
CA HIS A 86 -3.61 -15.48 -6.90
C HIS A 86 -5.09 -15.09 -6.99
N ARG A 87 -5.70 -15.24 -8.16
CA ARG A 87 -7.13 -14.96 -8.38
C ARG A 87 -8.05 -16.09 -7.91
N SER A 88 -7.56 -17.32 -7.85
CA SER A 88 -8.37 -18.49 -7.48
C SER A 88 -8.43 -18.78 -5.98
N GLU A 89 -7.47 -18.28 -5.20
CA GLU A 89 -7.47 -18.46 -3.73
C GLU A 89 -8.49 -17.58 -2.99
N LEU A 90 -9.07 -16.59 -3.68
CA LEU A 90 -10.03 -15.64 -3.13
C LEU A 90 -11.36 -16.25 -2.66
N TYR A 91 -11.71 -17.45 -3.13
CA TYR A 91 -13.02 -18.05 -2.88
C TYR A 91 -13.02 -19.25 -1.93
N SER A 92 -11.85 -19.66 -1.40
CA SER A 92 -11.74 -20.89 -0.59
C SER A 92 -11.56 -20.70 0.91
N MET A 93 -11.53 -19.46 1.41
CA MET A 93 -11.43 -19.21 2.86
C MET A 93 -12.80 -18.85 3.43
N GLU A 94 -13.29 -19.67 4.35
CA GLU A 94 -14.33 -19.31 5.30
C GLU A 94 -13.81 -18.17 6.19
N VAL A 95 -13.88 -16.94 5.69
CA VAL A 95 -13.44 -15.78 6.45
C VAL A 95 -14.66 -15.14 7.10
N ASN A 96 -14.84 -15.42 8.37
CA ASN A 96 -15.91 -14.86 9.21
C ASN A 96 -15.73 -13.37 9.55
N ASN A 97 -14.85 -12.64 8.86
CA ASN A 97 -14.53 -11.26 9.21
C ASN A 97 -14.58 -10.33 7.99
N LEU A 98 -15.63 -9.48 7.92
CA LEU A 98 -15.81 -8.48 6.87
C LEU A 98 -14.56 -7.60 6.66
N LYS A 99 -13.83 -7.27 7.73
CA LYS A 99 -12.59 -6.49 7.65
C LYS A 99 -11.51 -7.18 6.81
N GLU A 100 -11.34 -8.49 6.95
CA GLU A 100 -10.38 -9.26 6.17
C GLU A 100 -10.76 -9.33 4.69
N HIS A 101 -12.07 -9.48 4.41
CA HIS A 101 -12.58 -9.39 3.04
C HIS A 101 -12.30 -8.03 2.40
N ILE A 102 -12.55 -6.93 3.12
CA ILE A 102 -12.28 -5.57 2.62
C ILE A 102 -10.78 -5.39 2.33
N ILE A 103 -9.92 -5.81 3.24
CA ILE A 103 -8.46 -5.76 3.04
C ILE A 103 -8.05 -6.56 1.82
N ASN A 104 -8.62 -7.75 1.65
CA ASN A 104 -8.35 -8.61 0.51
C ASN A 104 -8.81 -7.96 -0.81
N PHE A 105 -10.01 -7.37 -0.84
CA PHE A 105 -10.49 -6.63 -2.01
C PHE A 105 -9.58 -5.45 -2.37
N ILE A 106 -9.11 -4.69 -1.37
CA ILE A 106 -8.16 -3.60 -1.59
C ILE A 106 -6.84 -4.12 -2.17
N ASN A 107 -6.33 -5.24 -1.68
CA ASN A 107 -5.07 -5.83 -2.14
C ASN A 107 -5.11 -6.24 -3.62
N HIS A 108 -6.30 -6.57 -4.16
CA HIS A 108 -6.49 -6.96 -5.56
C HIS A 108 -6.90 -5.82 -6.51
N LEU A 109 -6.97 -4.59 -6.00
CA LEU A 109 -7.15 -3.42 -6.85
C LEU A 109 -5.92 -3.17 -7.74
N PRO A 110 -6.09 -2.53 -8.90
CA PRO A 110 -4.97 -1.98 -9.65
C PRO A 110 -4.09 -1.12 -8.75
N GLU A 111 -2.78 -1.17 -8.95
CA GLU A 111 -1.77 -0.60 -8.06
C GLU A 111 -2.06 0.84 -7.63
N LYS A 112 -2.33 1.75 -8.59
CA LYS A 112 -2.64 3.15 -8.27
C LYS A 112 -3.89 3.29 -7.40
N GLN A 113 -4.93 2.50 -7.67
CA GLN A 113 -6.17 2.50 -6.90
C GLN A 113 -5.95 1.98 -5.48
N LYS A 114 -5.19 0.87 -5.35
CA LYS A 114 -4.81 0.28 -4.07
C LYS A 114 -4.04 1.27 -3.19
N MET A 115 -3.06 1.96 -3.77
CA MET A 115 -2.24 2.93 -3.03
C MET A 115 -3.05 4.14 -2.59
N VAL A 116 -3.84 4.71 -3.48
CA VAL A 116 -4.65 5.90 -3.19
C VAL A 116 -5.69 5.62 -2.10
N ILE A 117 -6.40 4.48 -2.17
CA ILE A 117 -7.39 4.13 -1.14
C ILE A 117 -6.72 3.83 0.20
N HIS A 118 -5.53 3.19 0.20
CA HIS A 118 -4.77 2.96 1.43
C HIS A 118 -4.33 4.27 2.07
N LEU A 119 -3.72 5.17 1.31
CA LEU A 119 -3.27 6.46 1.84
C LEU A 119 -4.44 7.31 2.33
N LYS A 120 -5.58 7.34 1.61
CA LYS A 120 -6.72 8.20 2.00
C LYS A 120 -7.57 7.59 3.10
N ASP A 121 -7.97 6.32 2.97
CA ASP A 121 -9.01 5.72 3.81
C ASP A 121 -8.44 4.92 5.00
N VAL A 122 -7.15 4.56 4.96
CA VAL A 122 -6.50 3.83 6.07
C VAL A 122 -5.54 4.72 6.84
N GLU A 123 -4.70 5.50 6.14
CA GLU A 123 -3.68 6.37 6.76
C GLU A 123 -4.12 7.85 6.84
N GLU A 124 -5.32 8.19 6.33
CA GLU A 124 -5.98 9.51 6.47
C GLU A 124 -5.21 10.70 5.85
N TYR A 125 -4.39 10.46 4.82
CA TYR A 125 -3.66 11.52 4.13
C TYR A 125 -4.59 12.46 3.36
N GLU A 126 -4.18 13.73 3.24
CA GLU A 126 -4.87 14.68 2.37
C GLU A 126 -4.57 14.41 0.88
N VAL A 127 -5.50 14.83 0.00
CA VAL A 127 -5.37 14.60 -1.45
C VAL A 127 -4.09 15.23 -2.01
N SER A 128 -3.69 16.40 -1.51
CA SER A 128 -2.45 17.06 -1.88
C SER A 128 -1.21 16.26 -1.48
N GLU A 129 -1.20 15.67 -0.29
CA GLU A 129 -0.11 14.81 0.19
C GLU A 129 -0.01 13.53 -0.64
N ILE A 130 -1.17 12.92 -0.96
CA ILE A 130 -1.22 11.73 -1.82
C ILE A 130 -0.71 12.05 -3.22
N SER A 131 -1.06 13.22 -3.77
CA SER A 131 -0.56 13.71 -5.05
C SER A 131 0.97 13.77 -5.05
N GLU A 132 1.56 14.30 -3.98
CA GLU A 132 3.02 14.42 -3.80
C GLU A 132 3.68 13.02 -3.69
N ILE A 133 3.14 12.12 -2.83
CA ILE A 133 3.67 10.77 -2.61
C ILE A 133 3.58 9.93 -3.89
N MET A 134 2.46 10.00 -4.58
CA MET A 134 2.18 9.20 -5.78
C MET A 134 2.72 9.80 -7.06
N GLU A 135 3.17 11.05 -7.05
CA GLU A 135 3.62 11.81 -8.22
C GLU A 135 2.57 11.86 -9.34
N ILE A 136 1.33 12.10 -8.98
CA ILE A 136 0.20 12.26 -9.89
C ILE A 136 -0.62 13.50 -9.52
N GLU A 137 -1.33 14.06 -10.50
CA GLU A 137 -2.20 15.22 -10.27
C GLU A 137 -3.31 14.90 -9.25
N GLU A 138 -3.70 15.89 -8.43
CA GLU A 138 -4.77 15.72 -7.45
C GLU A 138 -6.08 15.20 -8.06
N ASN A 139 -6.41 15.63 -9.28
CA ASN A 139 -7.60 15.13 -9.96
C ASN A 139 -7.46 13.63 -10.27
N ALA A 140 -6.28 13.17 -10.63
CA ALA A 140 -6.01 11.74 -10.82
C ALA A 140 -6.12 10.97 -9.49
N VAL A 141 -5.71 11.55 -8.35
CA VAL A 141 -5.94 10.99 -7.01
C VAL A 141 -7.44 10.78 -6.78
N ARG A 142 -8.27 11.84 -6.98
CA ARG A 142 -9.72 11.77 -6.78
C ARG A 142 -10.40 10.72 -7.67
N VAL A 143 -10.00 10.65 -8.95
CA VAL A 143 -10.56 9.67 -9.90
C VAL A 143 -10.18 8.24 -9.49
N ASN A 144 -8.93 7.98 -9.13
CA ASN A 144 -8.50 6.65 -8.69
C ASN A 144 -9.18 6.26 -7.37
N LEU A 145 -9.35 7.19 -6.44
CA LEU A 145 -10.06 6.96 -5.18
C LEU A 145 -11.53 6.59 -5.41
N MET A 146 -12.22 7.34 -6.27
CA MET A 146 -13.61 7.04 -6.63
C MET A 146 -13.74 5.63 -7.24
N ARG A 147 -12.88 5.29 -8.19
CA ARG A 147 -12.88 3.97 -8.84
C ARG A 147 -12.56 2.84 -7.85
N ALA A 148 -11.59 3.06 -6.96
CA ALA A 148 -11.22 2.11 -5.92
C ALA A 148 -12.40 1.81 -4.99
N ARG A 149 -13.02 2.86 -4.45
CA ARG A 149 -14.18 2.75 -3.53
C ARG A 149 -15.36 2.08 -4.20
N GLN A 150 -15.63 2.39 -5.48
CA GLN A 150 -16.70 1.75 -6.23
C GLN A 150 -16.47 0.24 -6.37
N LYS A 151 -15.26 -0.19 -6.75
CA LYS A 151 -14.93 -1.61 -6.89
C LYS A 151 -15.04 -2.36 -5.57
N VAL A 152 -14.52 -1.79 -4.48
CA VAL A 152 -14.64 -2.41 -3.15
C VAL A 152 -16.11 -2.53 -2.74
N LYS A 153 -16.93 -1.49 -2.95
CA LYS A 153 -18.36 -1.51 -2.68
C LYS A 153 -19.09 -2.60 -3.48
N GLU A 154 -18.79 -2.74 -4.76
CA GLU A 154 -19.39 -3.78 -5.62
C GLU A 154 -19.05 -5.19 -5.11
N GLN A 155 -17.80 -5.44 -4.73
CA GLN A 155 -17.39 -6.73 -4.19
C GLN A 155 -18.00 -7.05 -2.84
N ILE A 156 -18.11 -6.06 -1.95
CA ILE A 156 -18.82 -6.22 -0.67
C ILE A 156 -20.29 -6.56 -0.91
N SER A 157 -20.96 -5.86 -1.83
CA SER A 157 -22.36 -6.09 -2.16
C SER A 157 -22.59 -7.50 -2.72
N GLN A 158 -21.69 -8.01 -3.55
CA GLN A 158 -21.73 -9.38 -4.06
C GLN A 158 -21.53 -10.41 -2.94
N LEU A 159 -20.58 -10.18 -2.03
CA LEU A 159 -20.34 -11.05 -0.88
C LEU A 159 -21.59 -11.15 0.00
N MET A 160 -22.17 -10.02 0.39
CA MET A 160 -23.38 -9.97 1.22
C MET A 160 -24.57 -10.66 0.56
N SER A 161 -24.74 -10.49 -0.75
CA SER A 161 -25.81 -11.16 -1.51
C SER A 161 -25.61 -12.68 -1.56
N TYR A 162 -24.37 -13.14 -1.61
CA TYR A 162 -24.04 -14.56 -1.57
C TYR A 162 -24.33 -15.17 -0.21
N GLU A 163 -23.93 -14.52 0.88
CA GLU A 163 -24.20 -14.98 2.26
C GLU A 163 -25.71 -15.07 2.55
N GLN A 164 -26.50 -14.06 2.14
CA GLN A 164 -27.95 -14.10 2.30
C GLN A 164 -28.61 -15.30 1.59
N ARG A 165 -28.12 -15.70 0.42
CA ARG A 165 -28.63 -16.87 -0.33
C ARG A 165 -28.27 -18.19 0.35
N GLN A 166 -27.17 -18.26 1.10
CA GLN A 166 -26.77 -19.46 1.84
C GLN A 166 -27.59 -19.66 3.11
N ILE A 167 -27.97 -18.57 3.79
CA ILE A 167 -28.76 -18.61 5.02
C ILE A 167 -30.23 -18.95 4.71
N SER A 168 -30.72 -18.69 3.49
CA SER A 168 -32.09 -18.93 3.05
C SER A 168 -32.35 -20.34 2.50
N LYS A 169 -31.36 -21.23 2.56
CA LYS A 169 -31.48 -22.65 2.21
C LYS A 169 -31.45 -23.52 3.47
#